data_e1a80fdb54049e5f53535d49b0fc8158
#
_entry.id   e1a80fdb54049e5f53535d49b0fc8158
#
_cell.length_a   1.000
_cell.length_b   1.000
_cell.length_c   1.000
_cell.angle_alpha   90.00
_cell.angle_beta   90.00
_cell.angle_gamma   90.00
#
_symmetry.space_group_name_H-M   'P 1'
#
loop_
_entity.id
_entity.type
_entity.pdbx_description
1 polymer ?
#
loop_
_entity_poly.entity_id
_entity_poly.type
_entity_poly.pdbx_seq_one_letter_code
_entity_poly.pdbx_strand_id
1 'polypeptide(L)'
;MLAIAILAWGQAGVAINEQNMKFERGVKPDPIKVKPPVDNTIPIDTSTVYFALIDSAQQCIKLEQWQQAEHFLLEAIRSEPSNPSNSLLLSNIATMQRQQGRLNEALRNYSMAIDITPNAVTLLHNRAAVYILLDSIARAQADYERIMMIDESDVESRYTHGMLALNMGDAKTAQKDFNDILRINPNSGMAKQGQGYLHKHAGEYDKAAQCFSEVINVKPSATLLANRADCYLATKRLNDASLDIANALELDPDDPYIYILRAKLNKLRYNRNDMERDIKLAIAHGLDAAEARAMIGE
;
A
#
# COMPACT_ATOMS: atom_id res chain seq x y z
N MET A 1 37.41 0.73 -4.22
CA MET A 1 36.03 0.66 -4.72
C MET A 1 35.11 0.59 -3.51
N LEU A 2 34.75 1.75 -2.93
CA LEU A 2 33.72 1.83 -1.91
C LEU A 2 32.39 1.99 -2.66
N ALA A 3 31.69 0.87 -2.89
CA ALA A 3 30.29 0.93 -3.24
C ALA A 3 29.60 1.60 -2.06
N ILE A 4 29.06 2.81 -2.25
CA ILE A 4 28.06 3.31 -1.33
C ILE A 4 26.87 2.37 -1.51
N ALA A 5 26.80 1.36 -0.68
CA ALA A 5 25.54 0.71 -0.39
C ALA A 5 24.67 1.81 0.22
N ILE A 6 24.02 2.59 -0.65
CA ILE A 6 22.95 3.48 -0.25
C ILE A 6 21.93 2.53 0.34
N LEU A 7 21.80 2.66 1.63
CA LEU A 7 20.96 1.86 2.50
C LEU A 7 19.75 1.36 1.70
N ALA A 8 19.82 0.10 1.27
CA ALA A 8 18.62 -0.67 1.13
C ALA A 8 17.94 -0.59 2.50
N TRP A 9 17.20 0.45 2.73
CA TRP A 9 16.27 0.58 3.82
C TRP A 9 15.25 -0.51 3.59
N GLY A 10 15.81 -1.66 4.01
CA GLY A 10 15.19 -2.91 3.85
C GLY A 10 13.84 -2.86 4.49
N GLN A 11 13.00 -3.59 3.89
CA GLN A 11 11.98 -4.47 4.46
C GLN A 11 10.97 -3.91 5.47
N ALA A 12 11.12 -2.69 5.96
CA ALA A 12 10.02 -1.92 6.48
C ALA A 12 9.49 -1.05 5.33
N GLY A 13 9.01 -1.70 4.25
CA GLY A 13 8.00 -1.06 3.44
C GLY A 13 6.92 -0.65 4.42
N VAL A 14 6.82 0.65 4.72
CA VAL A 14 5.65 1.15 5.41
C VAL A 14 4.52 0.82 4.46
N ALA A 15 3.87 -0.29 4.75
CA ALA A 15 2.60 -0.59 4.15
C ALA A 15 1.80 0.68 4.29
N ILE A 16 1.36 1.26 3.18
CA ILE A 16 0.38 2.33 3.24
C ILE A 16 -0.78 1.68 3.95
N ASN A 17 -0.96 2.09 5.22
CA ASN A 17 -2.04 1.54 6.00
C ASN A 17 -3.31 2.02 5.31
N GLU A 18 -4.07 1.09 4.80
CA GLU A 18 -5.30 1.27 4.03
C GLU A 18 -6.38 2.02 4.80
N GLN A 19 -6.13 2.36 6.08
CA GLN A 19 -7.01 3.19 6.89
C GLN A 19 -7.36 4.54 6.23
N ASN A 20 -6.56 4.98 5.27
CA ASN A 20 -6.80 6.23 4.53
C ASN A 20 -7.49 6.01 3.17
N MET A 21 -7.61 4.78 2.70
CA MET A 21 -8.45 4.49 1.56
C MET A 21 -9.85 4.12 2.06
N LYS A 22 -10.83 4.97 1.78
CA LYS A 22 -12.25 4.72 2.08
C LYS A 22 -12.79 3.65 1.14
N PHE A 23 -12.38 2.39 1.36
CA PHE A 23 -13.04 1.28 0.69
C PHE A 23 -14.43 1.12 1.31
N GLU A 24 -15.46 1.09 0.45
CA GLU A 24 -16.80 0.79 0.92
C GLU A 24 -16.79 -0.52 1.71
N ARG A 25 -17.25 -0.43 2.95
CA ARG A 25 -17.70 -1.48 3.87
C ARG A 25 -17.21 -2.89 3.51
N GLY A 26 -16.04 -3.24 3.93
CA GLY A 26 -15.51 -4.58 3.74
C GLY A 26 -14.00 -4.60 3.96
N VAL A 27 -13.44 -5.74 3.88
CA VAL A 27 -12.04 -6.05 4.17
C VAL A 27 -11.09 -5.24 3.29
N LYS A 28 -10.02 -4.75 3.89
CA LYS A 28 -8.95 -4.00 3.25
C LYS A 28 -8.25 -4.79 2.14
N PRO A 29 -7.84 -4.14 1.01
CA PRO A 29 -6.90 -4.75 0.08
C PRO A 29 -5.50 -4.93 0.70
N ASP A 30 -4.66 -5.74 0.07
CA ASP A 30 -3.27 -5.91 0.51
C ASP A 30 -2.50 -4.58 0.49
N PRO A 31 -1.61 -4.33 1.46
CA PRO A 31 -0.90 -3.06 1.56
C PRO A 31 -0.08 -2.74 0.31
N ILE A 32 -0.16 -1.49 -0.16
CA ILE A 32 0.62 -1.01 -1.29
C ILE A 32 2.10 -1.02 -0.91
N LYS A 33 2.88 -1.85 -1.60
CA LYS A 33 4.33 -1.92 -1.38
C LYS A 33 5.00 -0.67 -1.96
N VAL A 34 5.69 0.06 -1.10
CA VAL A 34 6.54 1.18 -1.54
C VAL A 34 7.88 0.62 -2.00
N LYS A 35 8.26 0.90 -3.25
CA LYS A 35 9.56 0.46 -3.78
C LYS A 35 10.70 1.17 -3.02
N PRO A 36 11.79 0.46 -2.67
CA PRO A 36 12.98 1.12 -2.13
C PRO A 36 13.61 2.03 -3.19
N PRO A 37 14.39 3.05 -2.80
CA PRO A 37 15.14 3.88 -3.74
C PRO A 37 16.03 3.03 -4.65
N VAL A 38 16.17 3.42 -5.91
CA VAL A 38 17.04 2.71 -6.86
C VAL A 38 18.50 2.91 -6.47
N ASP A 39 19.25 1.82 -6.42
CA ASP A 39 20.70 1.83 -6.27
C ASP A 39 21.35 2.26 -7.59
N ASN A 40 21.57 3.57 -7.76
CA ASN A 40 22.37 4.10 -8.85
C ASN A 40 23.81 4.24 -8.37
N THR A 41 24.62 3.20 -8.55
CA THR A 41 26.06 3.27 -8.30
C THR A 41 26.73 4.20 -9.30
N ILE A 42 26.91 5.47 -8.92
CA ILE A 42 27.76 6.43 -9.64
C ILE A 42 29.18 6.31 -9.08
N PRO A 43 30.24 6.27 -9.92
CA PRO A 43 31.62 6.26 -9.44
C PRO A 43 31.91 7.55 -8.68
N ILE A 44 32.37 7.42 -7.45
CA ILE A 44 32.44 8.52 -6.49
C ILE A 44 33.90 8.84 -6.20
N ASP A 45 34.27 10.12 -6.36
CA ASP A 45 35.49 10.67 -5.74
C ASP A 45 35.24 10.84 -4.24
N THR A 46 35.84 9.94 -3.44
CA THR A 46 35.66 9.85 -1.98
C THR A 46 36.39 10.97 -1.22
N SER A 47 37.05 11.89 -1.92
CA SER A 47 37.87 12.96 -1.31
C SER A 47 37.10 14.25 -1.02
N THR A 48 35.83 14.34 -1.41
CA THR A 48 35.04 15.57 -1.27
C THR A 48 34.24 15.65 0.04
N VAL A 49 33.99 16.85 0.52
CA VAL A 49 33.16 17.15 1.70
C VAL A 49 31.77 16.53 1.54
N TYR A 50 31.25 16.49 0.31
CA TYR A 50 29.96 15.88 -0.05
C TYR A 50 29.83 14.44 0.45
N PHE A 51 30.84 13.61 0.19
CA PHE A 51 30.81 12.19 0.59
C PHE A 51 31.04 11.98 2.07
N ALA A 52 31.87 12.80 2.70
CA ALA A 52 32.07 12.76 4.15
C ALA A 52 30.75 13.07 4.90
N LEU A 53 29.95 14.00 4.37
CA LEU A 53 28.64 14.32 4.93
C LEU A 53 27.63 13.17 4.72
N ILE A 54 27.64 12.52 3.57
CA ILE A 54 26.79 11.34 3.32
C ILE A 54 27.18 10.20 4.26
N ASP A 55 28.47 9.93 4.46
CA ASP A 55 28.95 8.89 5.40
C ASP A 55 28.50 9.20 6.83
N SER A 56 28.58 10.47 7.25
CA SER A 56 28.09 10.92 8.55
C SER A 56 26.59 10.70 8.69
N ALA A 57 25.83 11.02 7.66
CA ALA A 57 24.38 10.76 7.62
C ALA A 57 24.07 9.26 7.75
N GLN A 58 24.80 8.40 7.03
CA GLN A 58 24.62 6.95 7.11
C GLN A 58 24.90 6.40 8.51
N GLN A 59 25.92 6.94 9.21
CA GLN A 59 26.18 6.56 10.59
C GLN A 59 25.03 6.98 11.52
N CYS A 60 24.53 8.20 11.36
CA CYS A 60 23.36 8.68 12.13
C CYS A 60 22.12 7.83 11.89
N ILE A 61 21.89 7.42 10.65
CA ILE A 61 20.79 6.53 10.28
C ILE A 61 20.88 5.17 10.99
N LYS A 62 22.09 4.56 11.01
CA LYS A 62 22.32 3.29 11.72
C LYS A 62 22.07 3.40 13.24
N LEU A 63 22.21 4.60 13.77
CA LEU A 63 21.98 4.92 15.18
C LEU A 63 20.56 5.48 15.43
N GLU A 64 19.68 5.47 14.44
CA GLU A 64 18.31 6.01 14.48
C GLU A 64 18.25 7.52 14.83
N GLN A 65 19.34 8.25 14.58
CA GLN A 65 19.47 9.68 14.81
C GLN A 65 18.93 10.47 13.60
N TRP A 66 17.62 10.36 13.34
CA TRP A 66 16.97 10.82 12.12
C TRP A 66 17.19 12.31 11.81
N GLN A 67 17.12 13.17 12.82
CA GLN A 67 17.30 14.62 12.66
C GLN A 67 18.72 14.98 12.26
N GLN A 68 19.72 14.30 12.83
CA GLN A 68 21.12 14.51 12.49
C GLN A 68 21.43 13.98 11.09
N ALA A 69 20.88 12.83 10.74
CA ALA A 69 20.99 12.28 9.39
C ALA A 69 20.43 13.25 8.34
N GLU A 70 19.22 13.79 8.57
CA GLU A 70 18.60 14.79 7.70
C GLU A 70 19.48 16.05 7.57
N HIS A 71 20.03 16.52 8.67
CA HIS A 71 20.96 17.67 8.67
C HIS A 71 22.17 17.43 7.78
N PHE A 72 22.88 16.29 7.95
CA PHE A 72 24.05 15.97 7.14
C PHE A 72 23.72 15.80 5.66
N LEU A 73 22.58 15.19 5.32
CA LEU A 73 22.13 15.07 3.91
C LEU A 73 21.83 16.44 3.30
N LEU A 74 21.21 17.35 4.05
CA LEU A 74 20.96 18.72 3.59
C LEU A 74 22.24 19.52 3.40
N GLU A 75 23.24 19.36 4.30
CA GLU A 75 24.55 19.98 4.15
C GLU A 75 25.29 19.41 2.91
N ALA A 76 25.19 18.11 2.64
CA ALA A 76 25.74 17.51 1.43
C ALA A 76 25.12 18.17 0.17
N ILE A 77 23.78 18.28 0.12
CA ILE A 77 23.09 18.95 -0.99
C ILE A 77 23.53 20.40 -1.16
N ARG A 78 23.75 21.14 -0.06
CA ARG A 78 24.24 22.52 -0.07
C ARG A 78 25.68 22.63 -0.56
N SER A 79 26.54 21.66 -0.24
CA SER A 79 27.96 21.68 -0.67
C SER A 79 28.09 21.46 -2.19
N GLU A 80 27.17 20.69 -2.80
CA GLU A 80 27.14 20.44 -4.25
C GLU A 80 25.70 20.54 -4.82
N PRO A 81 25.14 21.75 -4.96
CA PRO A 81 23.74 21.91 -5.33
C PRO A 81 23.36 21.33 -6.70
N SER A 82 24.31 21.28 -7.63
CA SER A 82 24.10 20.79 -9.00
C SER A 82 24.42 19.29 -9.16
N ASN A 83 24.73 18.59 -8.08
CA ASN A 83 25.06 17.17 -8.16
C ASN A 83 23.80 16.35 -8.48
N PRO A 84 23.80 15.55 -9.58
CA PRO A 84 22.62 14.73 -9.95
C PRO A 84 22.23 13.72 -8.85
N SER A 85 23.20 13.28 -8.02
CA SER A 85 22.94 12.38 -6.90
C SER A 85 22.07 13.00 -5.80
N ASN A 86 21.88 14.33 -5.81
CA ASN A 86 20.97 15.00 -4.87
C ASN A 86 19.53 14.51 -4.97
N SER A 87 19.11 14.02 -6.13
CA SER A 87 17.82 13.35 -6.29
C SER A 87 17.65 12.19 -5.29
N LEU A 88 18.69 11.38 -5.11
CA LEU A 88 18.69 10.26 -4.19
C LEU A 88 18.73 10.72 -2.72
N LEU A 89 19.53 11.74 -2.41
CA LEU A 89 19.58 12.29 -1.05
C LEU A 89 18.23 12.89 -0.64
N LEU A 90 17.58 13.62 -1.52
CA LEU A 90 16.22 14.16 -1.32
C LEU A 90 15.19 13.04 -1.14
N SER A 91 15.30 11.96 -1.93
CA SER A 91 14.45 10.77 -1.77
C SER A 91 14.60 10.13 -0.39
N ASN A 92 15.83 10.00 0.09
CA ASN A 92 16.12 9.44 1.42
C ASN A 92 15.56 10.33 2.53
N ILE A 93 15.76 11.65 2.45
CA ILE A 93 15.18 12.62 3.38
C ILE A 93 13.66 12.49 3.38
N ALA A 94 13.03 12.47 2.21
CA ALA A 94 11.58 12.35 2.07
C ALA A 94 11.05 11.03 2.67
N THR A 95 11.77 9.93 2.49
CA THR A 95 11.41 8.63 3.05
C THR A 95 11.45 8.65 4.59
N MET A 96 12.50 9.23 5.18
CA MET A 96 12.60 9.42 6.63
C MET A 96 11.46 10.30 7.17
N GLN A 97 11.18 11.41 6.49
CA GLN A 97 10.09 12.34 6.86
C GLN A 97 8.72 11.65 6.78
N ARG A 98 8.47 10.87 5.74
CA ARG A 98 7.25 10.08 5.61
C ARG A 98 7.07 9.09 6.76
N GLN A 99 8.14 8.37 7.15
CA GLN A 99 8.11 7.44 8.29
C GLN A 99 7.81 8.14 9.63
N GLN A 100 8.23 9.39 9.76
CA GLN A 100 7.95 10.23 10.92
C GLN A 100 6.58 10.93 10.85
N GLY A 101 5.77 10.68 9.83
CA GLY A 101 4.47 11.35 9.63
C GLY A 101 4.58 12.80 9.12
N ARG A 102 5.78 13.28 8.79
CA ARG A 102 6.04 14.63 8.24
C ARG A 102 5.72 14.67 6.74
N LEU A 103 4.46 14.35 6.40
CA LEU A 103 4.04 14.05 5.03
C LEU A 103 4.22 15.22 4.06
N ASN A 104 3.93 16.47 4.49
CA ASN A 104 4.08 17.63 3.63
C ASN A 104 5.55 17.95 3.30
N GLU A 105 6.47 17.66 4.21
CA GLU A 105 7.90 17.82 3.99
C GLU A 105 8.41 16.73 3.05
N ALA A 106 8.00 15.48 3.27
CA ALA A 106 8.29 14.37 2.37
C ALA A 106 7.83 14.67 0.94
N LEU A 107 6.61 15.20 0.77
CA LEU A 107 6.07 15.58 -0.53
C LEU A 107 6.94 16.63 -1.26
N ARG A 108 7.41 17.65 -0.54
CA ARG A 108 8.32 18.66 -1.10
C ARG A 108 9.62 18.04 -1.58
N ASN A 109 10.25 17.21 -0.75
CA ASN A 109 11.54 16.60 -1.06
C ASN A 109 11.43 15.57 -2.20
N TYR A 110 10.36 14.74 -2.25
CA TYR A 110 10.12 13.88 -3.42
C TYR A 110 9.90 14.70 -4.69
N SER A 111 9.17 15.83 -4.61
CA SER A 111 8.96 16.68 -5.79
C SER A 111 10.27 17.30 -6.28
N MET A 112 11.12 17.82 -5.39
CA MET A 112 12.46 18.30 -5.74
C MET A 112 13.35 17.19 -6.33
N ALA A 113 13.26 15.97 -5.81
CA ALA A 113 13.98 14.81 -6.37
C ALA A 113 13.51 14.48 -7.79
N ILE A 114 12.20 14.56 -8.05
CA ILE A 114 11.60 14.35 -9.37
C ILE A 114 11.98 15.46 -10.34
N ASP A 115 12.15 16.70 -9.86
CA ASP A 115 12.61 17.81 -10.73
C ASP A 115 14.04 17.55 -11.24
N ILE A 116 14.89 16.88 -10.45
CA ILE A 116 16.24 16.47 -10.87
C ILE A 116 16.18 15.24 -11.78
N THR A 117 15.37 14.25 -11.44
CA THR A 117 15.24 12.97 -12.19
C THR A 117 13.78 12.70 -12.56
N PRO A 118 13.26 13.34 -13.61
CA PRO A 118 11.83 13.34 -13.92
C PRO A 118 11.22 11.98 -14.23
N ASN A 119 12.00 11.02 -14.72
CA ASN A 119 11.53 9.70 -15.14
C ASN A 119 11.88 8.59 -14.13
N ALA A 120 12.25 8.96 -12.90
CA ALA A 120 12.52 7.97 -11.87
C ALA A 120 11.22 7.39 -11.32
N VAL A 121 10.83 6.22 -11.83
CA VAL A 121 9.60 5.49 -11.45
C VAL A 121 9.48 5.34 -9.93
N THR A 122 10.56 5.01 -9.23
CA THR A 122 10.57 4.87 -7.77
C THR A 122 10.17 6.15 -7.03
N LEU A 123 10.62 7.32 -7.52
CA LEU A 123 10.27 8.61 -6.91
C LEU A 123 8.79 8.93 -7.09
N LEU A 124 8.26 8.66 -8.27
CA LEU A 124 6.83 8.84 -8.57
C LEU A 124 5.98 7.91 -7.70
N HIS A 125 6.36 6.63 -7.54
CA HIS A 125 5.70 5.70 -6.62
C HIS A 125 5.70 6.21 -5.19
N ASN A 126 6.85 6.66 -4.69
CA ASN A 126 6.98 7.13 -3.32
C ASN A 126 6.17 8.41 -3.09
N ARG A 127 6.13 9.32 -4.08
CA ARG A 127 5.30 10.52 -4.00
C ARG A 127 3.81 10.22 -4.05
N ALA A 128 3.39 9.32 -4.95
CA ALA A 128 2.02 8.84 -5.03
C ALA A 128 1.56 8.24 -3.70
N ALA A 129 2.43 7.47 -3.03
CA ALA A 129 2.17 6.93 -1.71
C ALA A 129 1.91 8.04 -0.66
N VAL A 130 2.70 9.13 -0.70
CA VAL A 130 2.45 10.29 0.18
C VAL A 130 1.15 10.99 -0.17
N TYR A 131 0.82 11.13 -1.46
CA TYR A 131 -0.47 11.69 -1.87
C TYR A 131 -1.66 10.89 -1.36
N ILE A 132 -1.58 9.55 -1.37
CA ILE A 132 -2.63 8.68 -0.81
C ILE A 132 -2.77 8.92 0.70
N LEU A 133 -1.66 9.00 1.45
CA LEU A 133 -1.69 9.30 2.89
C LEU A 133 -2.29 10.68 3.19
N LEU A 134 -2.20 11.62 2.26
CA LEU A 134 -2.79 12.97 2.35
C LEU A 134 -4.20 13.06 1.74
N ASP A 135 -4.84 11.94 1.43
CA ASP A 135 -6.14 11.86 0.74
C ASP A 135 -6.21 12.65 -0.59
N SER A 136 -5.04 12.85 -1.21
CA SER A 136 -4.89 13.56 -2.49
C SER A 136 -4.92 12.59 -3.67
N ILE A 137 -5.99 11.81 -3.77
CA ILE A 137 -6.09 10.64 -4.68
C ILE A 137 -5.85 11.01 -6.14
N ALA A 138 -6.42 12.12 -6.63
CA ALA A 138 -6.22 12.55 -8.01
C ALA A 138 -4.75 12.82 -8.36
N ARG A 139 -3.96 13.33 -7.40
CA ARG A 139 -2.51 13.55 -7.60
C ARG A 139 -1.74 12.24 -7.59
N ALA A 140 -2.14 11.29 -6.75
CA ALA A 140 -1.57 9.95 -6.76
C ALA A 140 -1.81 9.25 -8.10
N GLN A 141 -3.04 9.34 -8.63
CA GLN A 141 -3.38 8.80 -9.96
C GLN A 141 -2.50 9.40 -11.06
N ALA A 142 -2.31 10.73 -11.07
CA ALA A 142 -1.45 11.39 -12.05
C ALA A 142 0.02 10.88 -12.01
N ASP A 143 0.55 10.60 -10.82
CA ASP A 143 1.87 9.98 -10.71
C ASP A 143 1.89 8.54 -11.24
N TYR A 144 0.86 7.73 -10.98
CA TYR A 144 0.76 6.37 -11.54
C TYR A 144 0.55 6.39 -13.05
N GLU A 145 -0.26 7.31 -13.59
CA GLU A 145 -0.39 7.50 -15.05
C GLU A 145 0.97 7.82 -15.69
N ARG A 146 1.75 8.70 -15.06
CA ARG A 146 3.09 9.02 -15.53
C ARG A 146 4.03 7.81 -15.48
N ILE A 147 3.96 6.98 -14.44
CA ILE A 147 4.72 5.74 -14.37
C ILE A 147 4.34 4.81 -15.53
N MET A 148 3.06 4.65 -15.80
CA MET A 148 2.57 3.81 -16.91
C MET A 148 2.97 4.34 -18.30
N MET A 149 3.24 5.65 -18.43
CA MET A 149 3.81 6.23 -19.66
C MET A 149 5.31 5.94 -19.79
N ILE A 150 6.04 5.83 -18.68
CA ILE A 150 7.49 5.53 -18.65
C ILE A 150 7.73 4.03 -18.83
N ASP A 151 6.93 3.22 -18.15
CA ASP A 151 6.99 1.75 -18.18
C ASP A 151 5.57 1.19 -18.33
N GLU A 152 5.19 0.88 -19.55
CA GLU A 152 3.89 0.29 -19.87
C GLU A 152 3.70 -1.11 -19.25
N SER A 153 4.79 -1.77 -18.87
CA SER A 153 4.80 -3.09 -18.27
C SER A 153 4.69 -3.07 -16.74
N ASP A 154 4.69 -1.90 -16.10
CA ASP A 154 4.54 -1.78 -14.64
C ASP A 154 3.13 -2.15 -14.20
N VAL A 155 2.95 -3.44 -13.92
CA VAL A 155 1.69 -4.03 -13.47
C VAL A 155 1.26 -3.49 -12.12
N GLU A 156 2.19 -3.17 -11.22
CA GLU A 156 1.91 -2.70 -9.86
C GLU A 156 1.29 -1.30 -9.88
N SER A 157 1.84 -0.39 -10.67
CA SER A 157 1.26 0.95 -10.87
C SER A 157 -0.13 0.89 -11.46
N ARG A 158 -0.30 0.06 -12.49
CA ARG A 158 -1.60 -0.10 -13.15
C ARG A 158 -2.65 -0.70 -12.20
N TYR A 159 -2.27 -1.69 -11.40
CA TYR A 159 -3.15 -2.25 -10.38
C TYR A 159 -3.56 -1.20 -9.35
N THR A 160 -2.59 -0.44 -8.83
CA THR A 160 -2.87 0.59 -7.82
C THR A 160 -3.73 1.70 -8.39
N HIS A 161 -3.46 2.16 -9.62
CA HIS A 161 -4.30 3.15 -10.31
C HIS A 161 -5.74 2.66 -10.45
N GLY A 162 -5.94 1.41 -10.90
CA GLY A 162 -7.26 0.80 -11.00
C GLY A 162 -7.98 0.67 -9.64
N MET A 163 -7.26 0.33 -8.57
CA MET A 163 -7.83 0.27 -7.22
C MET A 163 -8.23 1.65 -6.70
N LEU A 164 -7.43 2.68 -6.97
CA LEU A 164 -7.77 4.07 -6.63
C LEU A 164 -9.01 4.54 -7.41
N ALA A 165 -9.08 4.22 -8.71
CA ALA A 165 -10.25 4.51 -9.54
C ALA A 165 -11.51 3.84 -8.98
N LEU A 166 -11.42 2.56 -8.61
CA LEU A 166 -12.54 1.82 -8.01
C LEU A 166 -12.99 2.47 -6.68
N ASN A 167 -12.05 2.89 -5.84
CA ASN A 167 -12.36 3.59 -4.59
C ASN A 167 -13.08 4.94 -4.82
N MET A 168 -12.79 5.61 -5.93
CA MET A 168 -13.48 6.84 -6.34
C MET A 168 -14.83 6.57 -7.05
N GLY A 169 -15.21 5.31 -7.22
CA GLY A 169 -16.43 4.91 -7.94
C GLY A 169 -16.26 4.85 -9.46
N ASP A 170 -15.04 5.06 -9.99
CA ASP A 170 -14.76 4.90 -11.42
C ASP A 170 -14.45 3.44 -11.78
N ALA A 171 -15.50 2.64 -11.77
CA ALA A 171 -15.43 1.23 -12.13
C ALA A 171 -14.93 1.01 -13.58
N LYS A 172 -15.15 1.98 -14.48
CA LYS A 172 -14.74 1.86 -15.89
C LYS A 172 -13.23 1.93 -16.04
N THR A 173 -12.59 2.88 -15.39
CA THR A 173 -11.12 2.99 -15.38
C THR A 173 -10.50 1.77 -14.69
N ALA A 174 -11.03 1.34 -13.54
CA ALA A 174 -10.58 0.14 -12.85
C ALA A 174 -10.66 -1.11 -13.74
N GLN A 175 -11.78 -1.31 -14.41
CA GLN A 175 -11.98 -2.44 -15.36
C GLN A 175 -10.95 -2.43 -16.48
N LYS A 176 -10.69 -1.23 -17.07
CA LYS A 176 -9.68 -1.07 -18.12
C LYS A 176 -8.31 -1.48 -17.60
N ASP A 177 -7.89 -0.97 -16.44
CA ASP A 177 -6.56 -1.24 -15.89
C ASP A 177 -6.36 -2.72 -15.58
N PHE A 178 -7.34 -3.38 -14.96
CA PHE A 178 -7.23 -4.81 -14.67
C PHE A 178 -7.21 -5.65 -15.96
N ASN A 179 -7.95 -5.27 -17.00
CA ASN A 179 -7.89 -5.93 -18.30
C ASN A 179 -6.55 -5.70 -18.99
N ASP A 180 -5.96 -4.50 -18.87
CA ASP A 180 -4.64 -4.20 -19.42
C ASP A 180 -3.55 -5.05 -18.75
N ILE A 181 -3.65 -5.27 -17.43
CA ILE A 181 -2.77 -6.19 -16.72
C ILE A 181 -2.91 -7.63 -17.27
N LEU A 182 -4.14 -8.09 -17.51
CA LEU A 182 -4.37 -9.43 -18.06
C LEU A 182 -3.85 -9.59 -19.50
N ARG A 183 -3.78 -8.50 -20.28
CA ARG A 183 -3.14 -8.51 -21.60
C ARG A 183 -1.62 -8.67 -21.49
N ILE A 184 -1.00 -8.06 -20.46
CA ILE A 184 0.43 -8.21 -20.19
C ILE A 184 0.73 -9.60 -19.60
N ASN A 185 -0.05 -10.02 -18.63
CA ASN A 185 0.09 -11.32 -17.95
C ASN A 185 -1.30 -11.95 -17.72
N PRO A 186 -1.74 -12.89 -18.55
CA PRO A 186 -3.04 -13.54 -18.45
C PRO A 186 -3.28 -14.29 -17.13
N ASN A 187 -2.22 -14.65 -16.42
CA ASN A 187 -2.28 -15.35 -15.14
C ASN A 187 -2.03 -14.43 -13.93
N SER A 188 -2.09 -13.11 -14.11
CA SER A 188 -1.85 -12.15 -13.04
C SER A 188 -2.85 -12.32 -11.89
N GLY A 189 -2.36 -12.73 -10.72
CA GLY A 189 -3.14 -12.79 -9.49
C GLY A 189 -3.65 -11.40 -9.07
N MET A 190 -2.84 -10.34 -9.27
CA MET A 190 -3.24 -8.96 -8.97
C MET A 190 -4.45 -8.53 -9.81
N ALA A 191 -4.44 -8.81 -11.11
CA ALA A 191 -5.58 -8.46 -11.97
C ALA A 191 -6.84 -9.24 -11.60
N LYS A 192 -6.72 -10.54 -11.30
CA LYS A 192 -7.84 -11.36 -10.84
C LYS A 192 -8.39 -10.87 -9.50
N GLN A 193 -7.52 -10.47 -8.58
CA GLN A 193 -7.91 -9.85 -7.32
C GLN A 193 -8.64 -8.52 -7.57
N GLY A 194 -8.12 -7.65 -8.45
CA GLY A 194 -8.77 -6.40 -8.85
C GLY A 194 -10.15 -6.63 -9.46
N GLN A 195 -10.30 -7.62 -10.34
CA GLN A 195 -11.60 -8.03 -10.87
C GLN A 195 -12.55 -8.52 -9.78
N GLY A 196 -12.03 -9.24 -8.77
CA GLY A 196 -12.80 -9.66 -7.60
C GLY A 196 -13.38 -8.46 -6.84
N TYR A 197 -12.58 -7.43 -6.59
CA TYR A 197 -13.05 -6.19 -5.96
C TYR A 197 -14.07 -5.46 -6.85
N LEU A 198 -13.83 -5.39 -8.16
CA LEU A 198 -14.75 -4.76 -9.09
C LEU A 198 -16.12 -5.46 -9.09
N HIS A 199 -16.15 -6.80 -9.17
CA HIS A 199 -17.39 -7.57 -9.08
C HIS A 199 -18.08 -7.40 -7.72
N LYS A 200 -17.30 -7.38 -6.63
CA LYS A 200 -17.83 -7.12 -5.28
C LYS A 200 -18.50 -5.74 -5.21
N HIS A 201 -17.86 -4.71 -5.74
CA HIS A 201 -18.41 -3.36 -5.82
C HIS A 201 -19.72 -3.29 -6.66
N ALA A 202 -19.80 -4.09 -7.71
CA ALA A 202 -21.00 -4.22 -8.54
C ALA A 202 -22.11 -5.08 -7.89
N GLY A 203 -21.89 -5.66 -6.70
CA GLY A 203 -22.83 -6.58 -6.05
C GLY A 203 -22.85 -7.98 -6.66
N GLU A 204 -21.94 -8.30 -7.56
CA GLU A 204 -21.83 -9.60 -8.24
C GLU A 204 -20.99 -10.58 -7.39
N TYR A 205 -21.49 -10.88 -6.18
CA TYR A 205 -20.72 -11.56 -5.13
C TYR A 205 -20.25 -12.97 -5.53
N ASP A 206 -20.99 -13.71 -6.33
CA ASP A 206 -20.57 -15.06 -6.78
C ASP A 206 -19.38 -14.96 -7.75
N LYS A 207 -19.37 -13.99 -8.65
CA LYS A 207 -18.22 -13.74 -9.55
C LYS A 207 -17.01 -13.26 -8.76
N ALA A 208 -17.23 -12.35 -7.78
CA ALA A 208 -16.17 -11.89 -6.89
C ALA A 208 -15.54 -13.06 -6.13
N ALA A 209 -16.35 -13.95 -5.54
CA ALA A 209 -15.88 -15.13 -4.83
C ALA A 209 -15.08 -16.08 -5.73
N GLN A 210 -15.49 -16.24 -7.00
CA GLN A 210 -14.74 -17.02 -7.99
C GLN A 210 -13.35 -16.40 -8.24
N CYS A 211 -13.28 -15.09 -8.52
CA CYS A 211 -12.01 -14.40 -8.74
C CYS A 211 -11.07 -14.54 -7.53
N PHE A 212 -11.57 -14.34 -6.31
CA PHE A 212 -10.77 -14.52 -5.10
C PHE A 212 -10.31 -15.98 -4.93
N SER A 213 -11.15 -16.97 -5.27
CA SER A 213 -10.78 -18.38 -5.20
C SER A 213 -9.62 -18.74 -6.10
N GLU A 214 -9.58 -18.18 -7.32
CA GLU A 214 -8.47 -18.40 -8.25
C GLU A 214 -7.13 -17.90 -7.68
N VAL A 215 -7.15 -16.77 -6.97
CA VAL A 215 -5.93 -16.22 -6.34
C VAL A 215 -5.56 -16.99 -5.07
N ILE A 216 -6.53 -17.31 -4.22
CA ILE A 216 -6.34 -18.06 -2.98
C ILE A 216 -5.70 -19.43 -3.24
N ASN A 217 -6.11 -20.13 -4.31
CA ASN A 217 -5.56 -21.43 -4.69
C ASN A 217 -4.06 -21.38 -5.02
N VAL A 218 -3.54 -20.22 -5.42
CA VAL A 218 -2.10 -20.02 -5.71
C VAL A 218 -1.36 -19.50 -4.50
N LYS A 219 -1.92 -18.48 -3.85
CA LYS A 219 -1.30 -17.83 -2.70
C LYS A 219 -2.41 -17.34 -1.74
N PRO A 220 -2.75 -18.13 -0.71
CA PRO A 220 -3.72 -17.70 0.27
C PRO A 220 -3.20 -16.51 1.10
N SER A 221 -4.10 -15.58 1.45
CA SER A 221 -3.86 -14.52 2.43
C SER A 221 -5.11 -14.29 3.26
N ALA A 222 -4.93 -13.76 4.48
CA ALA A 222 -6.04 -13.43 5.37
C ALA A 222 -7.04 -12.48 4.68
N THR A 223 -6.53 -11.46 4.02
CA THR A 223 -7.33 -10.47 3.28
C THR A 223 -8.18 -11.10 2.17
N LEU A 224 -7.61 -11.99 1.36
CA LEU A 224 -8.35 -12.66 0.27
C LEU A 224 -9.45 -13.58 0.81
N LEU A 225 -9.12 -14.38 1.84
CA LEU A 225 -10.10 -15.24 2.51
C LEU A 225 -11.23 -14.42 3.12
N ALA A 226 -10.91 -13.31 3.80
CA ALA A 226 -11.89 -12.41 4.38
C ALA A 226 -12.79 -11.76 3.32
N ASN A 227 -12.22 -11.32 2.19
CA ASN A 227 -13.03 -10.78 1.09
C ASN A 227 -13.95 -11.84 0.47
N ARG A 228 -13.48 -13.08 0.31
CA ARG A 228 -14.32 -14.17 -0.17
C ARG A 228 -15.40 -14.54 0.83
N ALA A 229 -15.07 -14.55 2.12
CA ALA A 229 -16.05 -14.76 3.20
C ALA A 229 -17.16 -13.68 3.18
N ASP A 230 -16.81 -12.42 2.97
CA ASP A 230 -17.79 -11.34 2.85
C ASP A 230 -18.75 -11.57 1.67
N CYS A 231 -18.22 -12.03 0.52
CA CYS A 231 -19.04 -12.44 -0.62
C CYS A 231 -19.98 -13.63 -0.27
N TYR A 232 -19.48 -14.62 0.47
CA TYR A 232 -20.29 -15.74 0.93
C TYR A 232 -21.35 -15.34 1.96
N LEU A 233 -21.07 -14.36 2.84
CA LEU A 233 -22.09 -13.81 3.74
C LEU A 233 -23.19 -13.11 2.96
N ALA A 234 -22.85 -12.32 1.92
CA ALA A 234 -23.80 -11.64 1.08
C ALA A 234 -24.72 -12.61 0.31
N THR A 235 -24.19 -13.77 -0.12
CA THR A 235 -24.93 -14.83 -0.80
C THR A 235 -25.51 -15.89 0.14
N LYS A 236 -25.42 -15.68 1.46
CA LYS A 236 -25.93 -16.58 2.52
C LYS A 236 -25.30 -17.98 2.51
N ARG A 237 -24.11 -18.13 1.95
CA ARG A 237 -23.31 -19.34 2.00
C ARG A 237 -22.55 -19.43 3.34
N LEU A 238 -23.31 -19.57 4.44
CA LEU A 238 -22.79 -19.37 5.80
C LEU A 238 -21.70 -20.38 6.23
N ASN A 239 -21.72 -21.60 5.67
CA ASN A 239 -20.70 -22.60 5.98
C ASN A 239 -19.36 -22.27 5.30
N ASP A 240 -19.42 -21.84 4.03
CA ASP A 240 -18.22 -21.43 3.29
C ASP A 240 -17.61 -20.18 3.93
N ALA A 241 -18.45 -19.18 4.30
CA ALA A 241 -18.01 -18.01 5.04
C ALA A 241 -17.34 -18.37 6.38
N SER A 242 -17.92 -19.32 7.11
CA SER A 242 -17.36 -19.78 8.40
C SER A 242 -15.96 -20.37 8.25
N LEU A 243 -15.74 -21.18 7.20
CA LEU A 243 -14.44 -21.78 6.93
C LEU A 243 -13.40 -20.73 6.55
N ASP A 244 -13.74 -19.80 5.65
CA ASP A 244 -12.83 -18.75 5.24
C ASP A 244 -12.48 -17.80 6.39
N ILE A 245 -13.44 -17.43 7.23
CA ILE A 245 -13.20 -16.61 8.43
C ILE A 245 -12.25 -17.33 9.40
N ALA A 246 -12.43 -18.62 9.62
CA ALA A 246 -11.55 -19.40 10.50
C ALA A 246 -10.11 -19.41 9.94
N ASN A 247 -9.94 -19.74 8.67
CA ASN A 247 -8.63 -19.74 8.01
C ASN A 247 -7.99 -18.34 7.98
N ALA A 248 -8.79 -17.28 7.80
CA ALA A 248 -8.30 -15.92 7.84
C ALA A 248 -7.76 -15.53 9.22
N LEU A 249 -8.45 -15.91 10.30
CA LEU A 249 -8.01 -15.70 11.68
C LEU A 249 -6.76 -16.50 12.05
N GLU A 250 -6.54 -17.67 11.43
CA GLU A 250 -5.28 -18.41 11.60
C GLU A 250 -4.10 -17.69 10.97
N LEU A 251 -4.32 -16.98 9.85
CA LEU A 251 -3.27 -16.25 9.16
C LEU A 251 -3.02 -14.85 9.74
N ASP A 252 -4.06 -14.19 10.21
CA ASP A 252 -3.99 -12.87 10.82
C ASP A 252 -5.00 -12.75 11.96
N PRO A 253 -4.61 -13.12 13.19
CA PRO A 253 -5.47 -13.05 14.36
C PRO A 253 -5.72 -11.63 14.87
N ASP A 254 -4.96 -10.64 14.40
CA ASP A 254 -5.02 -9.27 14.88
C ASP A 254 -5.87 -8.35 13.98
N ASP A 255 -6.31 -8.81 12.80
CA ASP A 255 -7.16 -8.01 11.91
C ASP A 255 -8.59 -7.87 12.48
N PRO A 256 -9.00 -6.65 12.90
CA PRO A 256 -10.31 -6.41 13.49
C PRO A 256 -11.47 -6.68 12.52
N TYR A 257 -11.26 -6.56 11.21
CA TYR A 257 -12.32 -6.75 10.22
C TYR A 257 -12.74 -8.21 10.09
N ILE A 258 -11.82 -9.16 10.36
CA ILE A 258 -12.17 -10.58 10.34
C ILE A 258 -13.13 -10.91 11.50
N TYR A 259 -12.96 -10.28 12.65
CA TYR A 259 -13.92 -10.39 13.76
C TYR A 259 -15.28 -9.78 13.41
N ILE A 260 -15.31 -8.68 12.66
CA ILE A 260 -16.56 -8.10 12.14
C ILE A 260 -17.26 -9.07 11.18
N LEU A 261 -16.54 -9.75 10.30
CA LEU A 261 -17.13 -10.78 9.43
C LEU A 261 -17.70 -11.93 10.25
N ARG A 262 -17.02 -12.36 11.32
CA ARG A 262 -17.53 -13.39 12.22
C ARG A 262 -18.75 -12.90 13.01
N ALA A 263 -18.79 -11.64 13.41
CA ALA A 263 -19.96 -11.03 14.02
C ALA A 263 -21.16 -11.00 13.05
N LYS A 264 -20.94 -10.62 11.78
CA LYS A 264 -21.99 -10.70 10.72
C LYS A 264 -22.50 -12.12 10.54
N LEU A 265 -21.61 -13.10 10.50
CA LEU A 265 -21.97 -14.52 10.42
C LEU A 265 -22.84 -14.94 11.61
N ASN A 266 -22.44 -14.57 12.84
CA ASN A 266 -23.19 -14.86 14.05
C ASN A 266 -24.54 -14.15 14.08
N LYS A 267 -24.64 -12.91 13.57
CA LYS A 267 -25.91 -12.21 13.37
C LYS A 267 -26.84 -12.99 12.44
N LEU A 268 -26.32 -13.45 11.31
CA LEU A 268 -27.10 -14.26 10.35
C LEU A 268 -27.53 -15.64 10.89
N ARG A 269 -26.78 -16.18 11.87
CA ARG A 269 -27.10 -17.41 12.60
C ARG A 269 -27.98 -17.18 13.82
N TYR A 270 -28.42 -15.93 14.07
CA TYR A 270 -29.17 -15.54 15.28
C TYR A 270 -28.44 -15.80 16.61
N ASN A 271 -27.10 -15.87 16.58
CA ASN A 271 -26.27 -16.05 17.77
C ASN A 271 -25.77 -14.70 18.31
N ARG A 272 -26.64 -14.02 19.06
CA ARG A 272 -26.36 -12.67 19.58
C ARG A 272 -25.17 -12.62 20.53
N ASN A 273 -24.99 -13.63 21.38
CA ASN A 273 -23.91 -13.61 22.36
C ASN A 273 -22.54 -13.68 21.71
N ASP A 274 -22.36 -14.54 20.71
CA ASP A 274 -21.11 -14.63 19.98
C ASP A 274 -20.88 -13.40 19.08
N MET A 275 -21.95 -12.86 18.50
CA MET A 275 -21.87 -11.58 17.75
C MET A 275 -21.30 -10.46 18.61
N GLU A 276 -21.86 -10.24 19.81
CA GLU A 276 -21.38 -9.20 20.74
C GLU A 276 -19.95 -9.44 21.22
N ARG A 277 -19.56 -10.71 21.40
CA ARG A 277 -18.18 -11.07 21.74
C ARG A 277 -17.22 -10.68 20.60
N ASP A 278 -17.59 -10.98 19.37
CA ASP A 278 -16.75 -10.67 18.20
C ASP A 278 -16.63 -9.17 17.94
N ILE A 279 -17.69 -8.38 18.16
CA ILE A 279 -17.61 -6.91 18.14
C ILE A 279 -16.61 -6.40 19.17
N LYS A 280 -16.64 -6.93 20.41
CA LYS A 280 -15.68 -6.53 21.45
C LYS A 280 -14.25 -6.88 21.08
N LEU A 281 -14.02 -8.02 20.41
CA LEU A 281 -12.71 -8.40 19.91
C LEU A 281 -12.25 -7.45 18.81
N ALA A 282 -13.10 -7.10 17.85
CA ALA A 282 -12.76 -6.11 16.82
C ALA A 282 -12.35 -4.76 17.42
N ILE A 283 -13.07 -4.30 18.46
CA ILE A 283 -12.74 -3.05 19.17
C ILE A 283 -11.40 -3.20 19.92
N ALA A 284 -11.15 -4.35 20.55
CA ALA A 284 -9.90 -4.60 21.27
C ALA A 284 -8.68 -4.61 20.33
N HIS A 285 -8.88 -5.01 19.06
CA HIS A 285 -7.88 -4.95 17.99
C HIS A 285 -7.85 -3.62 17.24
N GLY A 286 -8.46 -2.56 17.77
CA GLY A 286 -8.26 -1.18 17.32
C GLY A 286 -9.35 -0.60 16.43
N LEU A 287 -10.47 -1.30 16.21
CA LEU A 287 -11.60 -0.72 15.49
C LEU A 287 -12.40 0.23 16.40
N ASP A 288 -12.86 1.35 15.84
CA ASP A 288 -13.76 2.25 16.57
C ASP A 288 -15.09 1.57 16.90
N ALA A 289 -15.63 1.82 18.10
CA ALA A 289 -16.84 1.15 18.57
C ALA A 289 -18.09 1.49 17.76
N ALA A 290 -18.22 2.74 17.31
CA ALA A 290 -19.34 3.16 16.47
C ALA A 290 -19.21 2.58 15.06
N GLU A 291 -18.00 2.57 14.51
CA GLU A 291 -17.70 1.94 13.23
C GLU A 291 -18.01 0.43 13.26
N ALA A 292 -17.53 -0.28 14.29
CA ALA A 292 -17.78 -1.72 14.44
C ALA A 292 -19.29 -2.05 14.41
N ARG A 293 -20.11 -1.27 15.11
CA ARG A 293 -21.58 -1.47 15.11
C ARG A 293 -22.23 -1.10 13.79
N ALA A 294 -21.82 0.02 13.19
CA ALA A 294 -22.30 0.42 11.87
C ALA A 294 -22.03 -0.64 10.80
N MET A 295 -20.85 -1.30 10.84
CA MET A 295 -20.47 -2.35 9.90
C MET A 295 -21.34 -3.60 9.97
N ILE A 296 -21.98 -3.87 11.10
CA ILE A 296 -22.93 -4.98 11.27
C ILE A 296 -24.39 -4.53 11.13
N GLY A 297 -24.63 -3.24 10.88
CA GLY A 297 -25.96 -2.66 10.70
C GLY A 297 -26.74 -2.51 12.01
N GLU A 298 -26.07 -2.03 13.05
CA GLU A 298 -26.62 -1.63 14.36
C GLU A 298 -26.40 -0.15 14.63
#